data_7eb050804d015cd8e3cb296001f1c259
#
_entry.id   7eb050804d015cd8e3cb296001f1c259
#
_cell.length_a   1.000
_cell.length_b   1.000
_cell.length_c   1.000
_cell.angle_alpha   90.00
_cell.angle_beta   90.00
_cell.angle_gamma   90.00
#
_symmetry.space_group_name_H-M   'P 1'
#
loop_
_entity.id
_entity.type
_entity.pdbx_description
1 polymer ?
#
loop_
_entity_poly.entity_id
_entity_poly.type
_entity_poly.pdbx_seq_one_letter_code
_entity_poly.pdbx_strand_id
1 'polypeptide(L)'
;PTYSSASLLAEAGIVLYDLKEETGWMPDFEQLENRDLSRVKMMWTNYPNMPTGAKATMALYERLVEFGLKHRILICNDNPYSFILNDEQLSILSIDGAKTCCVELNSLSKAHHMSGWRIGMIAGDADVISQVLKVKSNMDSGMFKPLQLAAVKALSQKDDWYAQLNAEYRERQKLAGEIFDLLGVRYDKHSGGMFLWGKIDDREESCLLYTSPSPRDMRR
;
A
#
# COMPACT_ATOMS: atom_id res chain seq x y z
N PRO A 1 -5.35 -8.39 4.60
CA PRO A 1 -6.61 -9.16 4.63
C PRO A 1 -7.46 -8.95 3.38
N THR A 2 -7.56 -7.70 2.88
CA THR A 2 -8.47 -7.36 1.77
C THR A 2 -8.14 -8.11 0.48
N TYR A 3 -6.88 -8.24 0.11
CA TYR A 3 -6.48 -8.95 -1.11
C TYR A 3 -6.91 -10.42 -1.07
N SER A 4 -6.64 -11.11 0.05
CA SER A 4 -7.05 -12.50 0.22
C SER A 4 -8.57 -12.65 0.23
N SER A 5 -9.28 -11.78 0.97
CA SER A 5 -10.75 -11.85 1.03
C SER A 5 -11.41 -11.60 -0.33
N ALA A 6 -10.91 -10.62 -1.10
CA ALA A 6 -11.42 -10.34 -2.45
C ALA A 6 -11.15 -11.50 -3.40
N SER A 7 -9.96 -12.12 -3.31
CA SER A 7 -9.63 -13.30 -4.12
C SER A 7 -10.55 -14.49 -3.82
N LEU A 8 -10.83 -14.74 -2.54
CA LEU A 8 -11.76 -15.80 -2.13
C LEU A 8 -13.19 -15.55 -2.63
N LEU A 9 -13.67 -14.29 -2.56
CA LEU A 9 -14.98 -13.93 -3.11
C LEU A 9 -15.06 -14.13 -4.63
N ALA A 10 -13.92 -14.02 -5.32
CA ALA A 10 -13.82 -14.28 -6.76
C ALA A 10 -13.50 -15.76 -7.05
N GLU A 11 -13.53 -16.65 -6.07
CA GLU A 11 -13.18 -18.08 -6.18
C GLU A 11 -11.77 -18.32 -6.76
N ALA A 12 -10.86 -17.36 -6.57
CA ALA A 12 -9.49 -17.43 -7.02
C ALA A 12 -8.58 -18.12 -5.99
N GLY A 13 -7.66 -18.94 -6.48
CA GLY A 13 -6.58 -19.49 -5.66
C GLY A 13 -5.62 -18.39 -5.22
N ILE A 14 -5.07 -18.52 -4.01
CA ILE A 14 -4.16 -17.56 -3.41
C ILE A 14 -2.80 -18.21 -3.21
N VAL A 15 -1.75 -17.53 -3.70
CA VAL A 15 -0.35 -17.89 -3.44
C VAL A 15 0.29 -16.72 -2.71
N LEU A 16 0.82 -16.97 -1.51
CA LEU A 16 1.51 -15.96 -0.73
C LEU A 16 3.00 -15.93 -1.08
N TYR A 17 3.58 -14.74 -1.01
CA TYR A 17 5.02 -14.52 -1.02
C TYR A 17 5.41 -13.64 0.17
N ASP A 18 6.61 -13.89 0.70
CA ASP A 18 7.07 -13.18 1.88
C ASP A 18 7.83 -11.92 1.49
N LEU A 19 7.64 -10.87 2.28
CA LEU A 19 8.48 -9.68 2.29
C LEU A 19 9.35 -9.76 3.54
N LYS A 20 10.66 -9.64 3.39
CA LYS A 20 11.62 -9.82 4.48
C LYS A 20 12.44 -8.55 4.71
N GLU A 21 12.89 -8.36 5.94
CA GLU A 21 13.75 -7.24 6.32
C GLU A 21 15.07 -7.27 5.51
N GLU A 22 15.64 -8.46 5.30
CA GLU A 22 16.89 -8.67 4.57
C GLU A 22 16.82 -8.25 3.11
N THR A 23 15.62 -8.28 2.51
CA THR A 23 15.37 -7.81 1.13
C THR A 23 14.82 -6.39 1.10
N GLY A 24 14.88 -5.66 2.22
CA GLY A 24 14.29 -4.32 2.34
C GLY A 24 12.77 -4.32 2.14
N TRP A 25 12.09 -5.42 2.50
CA TRP A 25 10.65 -5.63 2.32
C TRP A 25 10.22 -5.64 0.84
N MET A 26 11.14 -6.02 -0.06
CA MET A 26 10.87 -6.18 -1.48
C MET A 26 10.60 -7.65 -1.81
N PRO A 27 9.82 -7.94 -2.89
CA PRO A 27 9.65 -9.32 -3.36
C PRO A 27 10.98 -9.94 -3.74
N ASP A 28 11.19 -11.18 -3.33
CA ASP A 28 12.31 -12.00 -3.78
C ASP A 28 11.97 -12.59 -5.16
N PHE A 29 12.39 -11.90 -6.20
CA PHE A 29 12.10 -12.32 -7.58
C PHE A 29 12.78 -13.64 -7.95
N GLU A 30 13.94 -13.96 -7.38
CA GLU A 30 14.59 -15.24 -7.64
C GLU A 30 13.74 -16.38 -7.07
N GLN A 31 13.23 -16.22 -5.85
CA GLN A 31 12.33 -17.21 -5.25
C GLN A 31 11.01 -17.31 -6.05
N LEU A 32 10.47 -16.19 -6.55
CA LEU A 32 9.24 -16.19 -7.35
C LEU A 32 9.43 -16.90 -8.70
N GLU A 33 10.55 -16.67 -9.37
CA GLU A 33 10.89 -17.31 -10.66
C GLU A 33 11.03 -18.84 -10.53
N ASN A 34 11.38 -19.34 -9.37
CA ASN A 34 11.50 -20.78 -9.09
C ASN A 34 10.16 -21.46 -8.77
N ARG A 35 9.04 -20.73 -8.78
CA ARG A 35 7.70 -21.28 -8.53
C ARG A 35 6.99 -21.61 -9.85
N ASP A 36 6.00 -22.49 -9.79
CA ASP A 36 5.06 -22.65 -10.90
C ASP A 36 4.11 -21.45 -10.99
N LEU A 37 4.36 -20.59 -11.96
CA LEU A 37 3.59 -19.38 -12.23
C LEU A 37 2.54 -19.56 -13.33
N SER A 38 2.40 -20.76 -13.92
CA SER A 38 1.55 -21.02 -15.10
C SER A 38 0.08 -20.61 -14.88
N ARG A 39 -0.42 -20.73 -13.67
CA ARG A 39 -1.79 -20.37 -13.29
C ARG A 39 -1.92 -19.00 -12.62
N VAL A 40 -0.82 -18.33 -12.30
CA VAL A 40 -0.84 -17.00 -11.69
C VAL A 40 -1.27 -15.97 -12.71
N LYS A 41 -2.27 -15.18 -12.41
CA LYS A 41 -2.83 -14.14 -13.31
C LYS A 41 -2.61 -12.74 -12.78
N MET A 42 -2.43 -12.58 -11.47
CA MET A 42 -2.36 -11.28 -10.82
C MET A 42 -1.39 -11.33 -9.65
N MET A 43 -0.65 -10.25 -9.43
CA MET A 43 0.22 -10.06 -8.28
C MET A 43 -0.12 -8.72 -7.61
N TRP A 44 -0.42 -8.76 -6.33
CA TRP A 44 -0.63 -7.56 -5.53
C TRP A 44 0.69 -7.08 -4.92
N THR A 45 0.94 -5.78 -5.04
CA THR A 45 2.03 -5.07 -4.37
C THR A 45 1.49 -3.84 -3.67
N ASN A 46 2.18 -3.35 -2.63
CA ASN A 46 1.79 -2.15 -1.92
C ASN A 46 3.03 -1.37 -1.49
N TYR A 47 3.26 -0.22 -2.11
CA TYR A 47 4.38 0.67 -1.79
C TYR A 47 3.98 2.14 -1.89
N PRO A 48 4.30 3.01 -0.88
CA PRO A 48 4.93 2.64 0.39
C PRO A 48 4.18 1.51 1.11
N ASN A 49 4.95 0.53 1.62
CA ASN A 49 4.37 -0.71 2.12
C ASN A 49 3.70 -0.52 3.49
N MET A 50 2.53 -1.08 3.64
CA MET A 50 1.88 -1.19 4.95
C MET A 50 2.03 -2.63 5.48
N PRO A 51 2.56 -2.83 6.70
CA PRO A 51 2.84 -1.81 7.73
C PRO A 51 4.30 -1.36 7.80
N THR A 52 5.22 -1.91 7.00
CA THR A 52 6.66 -1.77 7.17
C THR A 52 7.18 -0.36 6.87
N GLY A 53 6.46 0.40 6.05
CA GLY A 53 6.88 1.72 5.59
C GLY A 53 7.96 1.70 4.52
N ALA A 54 8.30 0.54 3.97
CA ALA A 54 9.26 0.43 2.86
C ALA A 54 8.78 1.22 1.65
N LYS A 55 9.65 2.10 1.13
CA LYS A 55 9.35 2.94 -0.02
C LYS A 55 9.64 2.21 -1.33
N ALA A 56 8.89 2.52 -2.37
CA ALA A 56 9.23 2.04 -3.71
C ALA A 56 10.54 2.67 -4.21
N THR A 57 11.22 1.95 -5.07
CA THR A 57 12.32 2.47 -5.88
C THR A 57 11.98 2.28 -7.36
N MET A 58 12.59 3.08 -8.24
CA MET A 58 12.46 2.88 -9.68
C MET A 58 12.86 1.45 -10.08
N ALA A 59 13.99 0.98 -9.54
CA ALA A 59 14.48 -0.38 -9.81
C ALA A 59 13.48 -1.48 -9.41
N LEU A 60 12.76 -1.31 -8.29
CA LEU A 60 11.69 -2.23 -7.92
C LEU A 60 10.56 -2.22 -8.96
N TYR A 61 10.12 -1.04 -9.38
CA TYR A 61 9.04 -0.93 -10.36
C TYR A 61 9.45 -1.45 -11.73
N GLU A 62 10.66 -1.19 -12.18
CA GLU A 62 11.23 -1.79 -13.40
C GLU A 62 11.20 -3.32 -13.32
N ARG A 63 11.65 -3.88 -12.21
CA ARG A 63 11.66 -5.33 -12.00
C ARG A 63 10.26 -5.94 -11.95
N LEU A 64 9.29 -5.25 -11.33
CA LEU A 64 7.88 -5.69 -11.31
C LEU A 64 7.27 -5.68 -12.72
N VAL A 65 7.52 -4.64 -13.51
CA VAL A 65 7.04 -4.55 -14.89
C VAL A 65 7.67 -5.65 -15.74
N GLU A 66 8.98 -5.84 -15.66
CA GLU A 66 9.69 -6.92 -16.35
C GLU A 66 9.08 -8.29 -16.01
N PHE A 67 8.86 -8.56 -14.71
CA PHE A 67 8.27 -9.79 -14.22
C PHE A 67 6.83 -9.98 -14.76
N GLY A 68 6.01 -8.93 -14.71
CA GLY A 68 4.64 -8.93 -15.22
C GLY A 68 4.58 -9.25 -16.72
N LEU A 69 5.41 -8.60 -17.51
CA LEU A 69 5.52 -8.82 -18.96
C LEU A 69 5.99 -10.24 -19.29
N LYS A 70 7.08 -10.69 -18.63
CA LYS A 70 7.68 -12.02 -18.84
C LYS A 70 6.70 -13.15 -18.58
N HIS A 71 5.97 -13.07 -17.48
CA HIS A 71 5.08 -14.14 -17.02
C HIS A 71 3.61 -13.93 -17.39
N ARG A 72 3.27 -12.81 -18.06
CA ARG A 72 1.89 -12.41 -18.36
C ARG A 72 1.03 -12.33 -17.11
N ILE A 73 1.60 -11.74 -16.06
CA ILE A 73 0.96 -11.52 -14.77
C ILE A 73 0.61 -10.03 -14.66
N LEU A 74 -0.67 -9.73 -14.35
CA LEU A 74 -1.10 -8.37 -14.06
C LEU A 74 -0.54 -7.92 -12.71
N ILE A 75 0.24 -6.86 -12.69
CA ILE A 75 0.73 -6.24 -11.45
C ILE A 75 -0.30 -5.21 -10.97
N CYS A 76 -0.82 -5.41 -9.78
CA CYS A 76 -1.75 -4.50 -9.11
C CYS A 76 -1.02 -3.78 -7.98
N ASN A 77 -0.58 -2.55 -8.22
CA ASN A 77 0.12 -1.75 -7.22
C ASN A 77 -0.89 -0.91 -6.43
N ASP A 78 -1.05 -1.22 -5.14
CA ASP A 78 -1.87 -0.45 -4.21
C ASP A 78 -1.03 0.66 -3.59
N ASN A 79 -1.27 1.91 -4.00
CA ASN A 79 -0.44 3.06 -3.69
C ASN A 79 -1.21 4.21 -2.99
N PRO A 80 -1.85 3.97 -1.83
CA PRO A 80 -2.61 5.01 -1.12
C PRO A 80 -1.73 5.93 -0.27
N TYR A 81 -0.45 5.60 -0.07
CA TYR A 81 0.46 6.29 0.87
C TYR A 81 1.54 7.13 0.20
N SER A 82 1.56 7.23 -1.13
CA SER A 82 2.64 7.88 -1.88
C SER A 82 2.95 9.32 -1.47
N PHE A 83 1.99 10.04 -0.90
CA PHE A 83 2.15 11.43 -0.49
C PHE A 83 2.43 11.62 1.02
N ILE A 84 2.58 10.53 1.78
CA ILE A 84 2.78 10.59 3.23
C ILE A 84 4.17 10.10 3.59
N LEU A 85 4.99 10.98 4.19
CA LEU A 85 6.38 10.71 4.60
C LEU A 85 7.20 10.02 3.49
N ASN A 86 6.95 10.45 2.26
CA ASN A 86 7.59 9.92 1.07
C ASN A 86 8.04 11.09 0.18
N ASP A 87 9.34 11.27 0.08
CA ASP A 87 9.93 12.42 -0.62
C ASP A 87 9.87 12.25 -2.14
N GLU A 88 9.83 11.01 -2.64
CA GLU A 88 9.68 10.68 -4.05
C GLU A 88 8.34 9.97 -4.29
N GLN A 89 7.41 10.67 -4.95
CA GLN A 89 6.10 10.10 -5.32
C GLN A 89 6.24 9.31 -6.63
N LEU A 90 6.71 8.07 -6.52
CA LEU A 90 6.87 7.19 -7.67
C LEU A 90 5.54 6.50 -8.03
N SER A 91 5.32 6.31 -9.32
CA SER A 91 4.23 5.50 -9.87
C SER A 91 4.80 4.38 -10.72
N ILE A 92 4.29 3.16 -10.56
CA ILE A 92 4.65 2.03 -11.42
C ILE A 92 4.32 2.32 -12.89
N LEU A 93 3.31 3.16 -13.14
CA LEU A 93 2.88 3.51 -14.50
C LEU A 93 3.85 4.45 -15.22
N SER A 94 4.89 4.97 -14.54
CA SER A 94 5.97 5.73 -15.17
C SER A 94 7.01 4.85 -15.86
N ILE A 95 6.99 3.54 -15.62
CA ILE A 95 7.90 2.58 -16.22
C ILE A 95 7.44 2.23 -17.63
N ASP A 96 8.38 2.15 -18.56
CA ASP A 96 8.10 1.73 -19.94
C ASP A 96 7.49 0.31 -19.95
N GLY A 97 6.41 0.15 -20.72
CA GLY A 97 5.67 -1.11 -20.79
C GLY A 97 4.64 -1.33 -19.66
N ALA A 98 4.69 -0.58 -18.56
CA ALA A 98 3.78 -0.78 -17.42
C ALA A 98 2.29 -0.73 -17.81
N LYS A 99 1.91 0.16 -18.74
CA LYS A 99 0.51 0.32 -19.17
C LYS A 99 -0.07 -0.88 -19.91
N THR A 100 0.70 -1.92 -20.17
CA THR A 100 0.24 -3.17 -20.78
C THR A 100 0.16 -4.35 -19.82
N CYS A 101 0.65 -4.19 -18.59
CA CYS A 101 0.66 -5.26 -17.60
C CYS A 101 0.43 -4.79 -16.17
N CYS A 102 0.18 -3.50 -15.94
CA CYS A 102 0.00 -2.97 -14.60
C CYS A 102 -1.29 -2.15 -14.47
N VAL A 103 -1.82 -2.18 -13.26
CA VAL A 103 -2.76 -1.19 -12.76
C VAL A 103 -2.27 -0.64 -11.43
N GLU A 104 -2.49 0.64 -11.21
CA GLU A 104 -2.21 1.31 -9.94
C GLU A 104 -3.49 1.82 -9.32
N LEU A 105 -3.66 1.52 -8.03
CA LEU A 105 -4.78 2.00 -7.24
C LEU A 105 -4.28 3.12 -6.33
N ASN A 106 -5.03 4.22 -6.28
CA ASN A 106 -4.76 5.32 -5.37
C ASN A 106 -6.04 5.72 -4.63
N SER A 107 -5.90 6.45 -3.52
CA SER A 107 -7.03 6.78 -2.66
C SER A 107 -6.86 8.16 -2.02
N LEU A 108 -7.96 8.90 -1.93
CA LEU A 108 -8.02 10.15 -1.18
C LEU A 108 -8.16 9.92 0.34
N SER A 109 -8.31 8.67 0.76
CA SER A 109 -8.55 8.33 2.17
C SER A 109 -7.43 8.76 3.10
N LYS A 110 -6.17 8.75 2.64
CA LYS A 110 -4.99 8.96 3.47
C LYS A 110 -4.46 10.39 3.35
N ALA A 111 -3.87 10.73 2.22
CA ALA A 111 -3.25 12.04 2.00
C ALA A 111 -4.23 13.23 2.01
N HIS A 112 -5.53 13.00 1.90
CA HIS A 112 -6.55 14.03 1.91
C HIS A 112 -7.55 13.89 3.07
N HIS A 113 -7.28 13.00 4.04
CA HIS A 113 -8.15 12.74 5.20
C HIS A 113 -9.62 12.40 4.84
N MET A 114 -9.83 11.79 3.66
CA MET A 114 -11.16 11.49 3.13
C MET A 114 -11.54 10.01 3.28
N SER A 115 -11.12 9.34 4.35
CA SER A 115 -11.37 7.90 4.53
C SER A 115 -12.85 7.54 4.54
N GLY A 116 -13.72 8.34 5.17
CA GLY A 116 -15.17 8.15 5.21
C GLY A 116 -15.87 8.44 3.87
N TRP A 117 -15.23 9.17 2.97
CA TRP A 117 -15.81 9.56 1.68
C TRP A 117 -15.78 8.46 0.63
N ARG A 118 -15.00 7.41 0.83
CA ARG A 118 -14.90 6.22 -0.02
C ARG A 118 -14.56 6.56 -1.48
N ILE A 119 -13.54 7.38 -1.69
CA ILE A 119 -13.07 7.80 -3.01
C ILE A 119 -11.66 7.30 -3.26
N GLY A 120 -11.50 6.62 -4.36
CA GLY A 120 -10.23 6.16 -4.91
C GLY A 120 -10.29 6.12 -6.43
N MET A 121 -9.18 5.78 -7.04
CA MET A 121 -9.08 5.61 -8.49
C MET A 121 -8.24 4.38 -8.82
N ILE A 122 -8.45 3.86 -10.02
CA ILE A 122 -7.60 2.87 -10.67
C ILE A 122 -7.16 3.41 -12.02
N ALA A 123 -5.88 3.28 -12.33
CA ALA A 123 -5.30 3.68 -13.61
C ALA A 123 -4.38 2.56 -14.12
N GLY A 124 -4.16 2.49 -15.43
CA GLY A 124 -3.23 1.52 -16.03
C GLY A 124 -3.75 0.91 -17.31
N ASP A 125 -3.61 -0.41 -17.43
CA ASP A 125 -4.01 -1.17 -18.61
C ASP A 125 -5.48 -0.92 -19.00
N ALA A 126 -5.71 -0.53 -20.25
CA ALA A 126 -7.03 -0.10 -20.73
C ALA A 126 -8.06 -1.25 -20.79
N ASP A 127 -7.61 -2.45 -21.09
CA ASP A 127 -8.49 -3.62 -21.16
C ASP A 127 -8.92 -4.04 -19.76
N VAL A 128 -7.99 -4.02 -18.80
CA VAL A 128 -8.29 -4.26 -17.37
C VAL A 128 -9.27 -3.22 -16.85
N ILE A 129 -9.02 -1.93 -17.10
CA ILE A 129 -9.92 -0.84 -16.70
C ILE A 129 -11.33 -1.04 -17.29
N SER A 130 -11.42 -1.44 -18.55
CA SER A 130 -12.70 -1.74 -19.20
C SER A 130 -13.45 -2.89 -18.51
N GLN A 131 -12.75 -3.96 -18.10
CA GLN A 131 -13.37 -5.07 -17.35
C GLN A 131 -13.82 -4.64 -15.95
N VAL A 132 -12.97 -3.89 -15.24
CA VAL A 132 -13.32 -3.32 -13.92
C VAL A 132 -14.58 -2.44 -14.05
N LEU A 133 -14.67 -1.60 -15.09
CA LEU A 133 -15.83 -0.75 -15.32
C LEU A 133 -17.10 -1.56 -15.58
N LYS A 134 -17.03 -2.66 -16.32
CA LYS A 134 -18.17 -3.55 -16.54
C LYS A 134 -18.72 -4.09 -15.21
N VAL A 135 -17.86 -4.55 -14.32
CA VAL A 135 -18.27 -5.04 -12.99
C VAL A 135 -18.83 -3.88 -12.17
N LYS A 136 -18.08 -2.78 -12.06
CA LYS A 136 -18.42 -1.60 -11.26
C LYS A 136 -19.78 -1.01 -11.65
N SER A 137 -20.05 -0.88 -12.94
CA SER A 137 -21.34 -0.32 -13.45
C SER A 137 -22.55 -1.21 -13.17
N ASN A 138 -22.34 -2.48 -12.86
CA ASN A 138 -23.39 -3.41 -12.43
C ASN A 138 -23.52 -3.51 -10.90
N MET A 139 -22.52 -3.04 -10.16
CA MET A 139 -22.56 -3.02 -8.69
C MET A 139 -23.24 -1.76 -8.15
N ASP A 140 -23.06 -0.62 -8.83
CA ASP A 140 -23.70 0.64 -8.46
C ASP A 140 -24.00 1.50 -9.70
N SER A 141 -24.95 2.43 -9.54
CA SER A 141 -25.40 3.33 -10.62
C SER A 141 -24.52 4.56 -10.80
N GLY A 142 -23.36 4.60 -10.16
CA GLY A 142 -22.41 5.69 -10.22
C GLY A 142 -22.20 6.38 -8.87
N MET A 143 -21.18 7.22 -8.83
CA MET A 143 -20.80 7.93 -7.62
C MET A 143 -21.62 9.22 -7.46
N PHE A 144 -22.09 9.48 -6.25
CA PHE A 144 -22.80 10.70 -5.89
C PHE A 144 -21.99 11.95 -6.28
N LYS A 145 -22.59 12.84 -7.09
CA LYS A 145 -21.88 13.98 -7.68
C LYS A 145 -21.15 14.90 -6.68
N PRO A 146 -21.72 15.24 -5.50
CA PRO A 146 -21.00 16.02 -4.50
C PRO A 146 -19.68 15.39 -4.05
N LEU A 147 -19.58 14.06 -3.96
CA LEU A 147 -18.33 13.37 -3.65
C LEU A 147 -17.28 13.61 -4.75
N GLN A 148 -17.70 13.55 -6.02
CA GLN A 148 -16.81 13.83 -7.15
C GLN A 148 -16.29 15.27 -7.13
N LEU A 149 -17.17 16.25 -6.83
CA LEU A 149 -16.76 17.65 -6.71
C LEU A 149 -15.82 17.88 -5.52
N ALA A 150 -16.05 17.19 -4.39
CA ALA A 150 -15.13 17.20 -3.26
C ALA A 150 -13.76 16.61 -3.62
N ALA A 151 -13.73 15.52 -4.40
CA ALA A 151 -12.49 14.93 -4.91
C ALA A 151 -11.72 15.91 -5.81
N VAL A 152 -12.40 16.60 -6.72
CA VAL A 152 -11.79 17.65 -7.56
C VAL A 152 -11.16 18.73 -6.69
N LYS A 153 -11.87 19.18 -5.65
CA LYS A 153 -11.34 20.19 -4.72
C LYS A 153 -10.15 19.67 -3.92
N ALA A 154 -10.19 18.43 -3.46
CA ALA A 154 -9.09 17.80 -2.76
C ALA A 154 -7.84 17.69 -3.65
N LEU A 155 -8.01 17.20 -4.88
CA LEU A 155 -6.91 17.07 -5.84
C LEU A 155 -6.35 18.40 -6.36
N SER A 156 -7.08 19.50 -6.18
CA SER A 156 -6.62 20.85 -6.53
C SER A 156 -5.80 21.53 -5.43
N GLN A 157 -5.50 20.82 -4.33
CA GLN A 157 -4.62 21.35 -3.28
C GLN A 157 -3.21 21.56 -3.84
N LYS A 158 -2.55 22.58 -3.31
CA LYS A 158 -1.17 22.92 -3.67
C LYS A 158 -0.17 22.15 -2.82
N ASP A 159 1.09 22.29 -3.18
CA ASP A 159 2.22 21.64 -2.47
C ASP A 159 2.26 21.97 -0.97
N ASP A 160 1.81 23.15 -0.57
CA ASP A 160 1.69 23.55 0.83
C ASP A 160 0.82 22.61 1.66
N TRP A 161 -0.23 22.02 1.07
CA TRP A 161 -1.06 21.01 1.74
C TRP A 161 -0.24 19.79 2.16
N TYR A 162 0.53 19.23 1.22
CA TYR A 162 1.34 18.05 1.50
C TYR A 162 2.51 18.37 2.43
N ALA A 163 3.07 19.57 2.34
CA ALA A 163 4.14 20.02 3.24
C ALA A 163 3.63 20.10 4.69
N GLN A 164 2.46 20.71 4.93
CA GLN A 164 1.84 20.79 6.25
C GLN A 164 1.44 19.41 6.78
N LEU A 165 0.80 18.59 5.95
CA LEU A 165 0.43 17.22 6.28
C LEU A 165 1.66 16.42 6.74
N ASN A 166 2.73 16.48 5.98
CA ASN A 166 3.95 15.71 6.27
C ASN A 166 4.70 16.27 7.48
N ALA A 167 4.64 17.57 7.77
CA ALA A 167 5.19 18.14 8.99
C ALA A 167 4.50 17.54 10.21
N GLU A 168 3.16 17.47 10.22
CA GLU A 168 2.39 16.86 11.31
C GLU A 168 2.68 15.36 11.46
N TYR A 169 2.78 14.62 10.35
CA TYR A 169 3.13 13.19 10.41
C TYR A 169 4.56 12.94 10.89
N ARG A 170 5.53 13.82 10.58
CA ARG A 170 6.89 13.73 11.12
C ARG A 170 6.93 13.90 12.62
N GLU A 171 6.18 14.86 13.18
CA GLU A 171 6.08 15.04 14.63
C GLU A 171 5.45 13.79 15.29
N ARG A 172 4.38 13.26 14.73
CA ARG A 172 3.75 12.03 15.24
C ARG A 172 4.70 10.82 15.15
N GLN A 173 5.43 10.67 14.05
CA GLN A 173 6.41 9.60 13.86
C GLN A 173 7.54 9.71 14.89
N LYS A 174 8.02 10.94 15.17
CA LYS A 174 9.02 11.19 16.20
C LYS A 174 8.54 10.76 17.57
N LEU A 175 7.34 11.19 18.00
CA LEU A 175 6.76 10.82 19.29
C LEU A 175 6.55 9.29 19.41
N ALA A 176 6.06 8.64 18.36
CA ALA A 176 5.91 7.19 18.33
C ALA A 176 7.27 6.48 18.37
N GLY A 177 8.28 7.05 17.73
CA GLY A 177 9.66 6.56 17.76
C GLY A 177 10.27 6.65 19.15
N GLU A 178 10.04 7.73 19.91
CA GLU A 178 10.48 7.87 21.30
C GLU A 178 9.89 6.74 22.17
N ILE A 179 8.63 6.35 21.94
CA ILE A 179 8.01 5.19 22.62
C ILE A 179 8.74 3.90 22.25
N PHE A 180 9.05 3.69 20.98
CA PHE A 180 9.77 2.52 20.52
C PHE A 180 11.20 2.46 21.08
N ASP A 181 11.89 3.60 21.13
CA ASP A 181 13.23 3.70 21.73
C ASP A 181 13.19 3.33 23.23
N LEU A 182 12.17 3.79 24.00
CA LEU A 182 11.96 3.42 25.40
C LEU A 182 11.66 1.93 25.60
N LEU A 183 10.99 1.30 24.65
CA LEU A 183 10.64 -0.12 24.68
C LEU A 183 11.75 -1.01 24.11
N GLY A 184 12.87 -0.46 23.64
CA GLY A 184 13.95 -1.22 23.01
C GLY A 184 13.57 -1.83 21.64
N VAL A 185 12.54 -1.30 20.98
CA VAL A 185 12.06 -1.77 19.68
C VAL A 185 12.94 -1.23 18.56
N ARG A 186 13.41 -2.12 17.67
CA ARG A 186 14.11 -1.71 16.44
C ARG A 186 13.11 -1.29 15.37
N TYR A 187 13.32 -0.15 14.73
CA TYR A 187 12.46 0.34 13.67
C TYR A 187 13.22 1.23 12.68
N ASP A 188 12.65 1.43 11.49
CA ASP A 188 13.19 2.37 10.51
C ASP A 188 12.65 3.78 10.79
N LYS A 189 13.56 4.71 11.15
CA LYS A 189 13.25 6.13 11.41
C LYS A 189 12.87 6.91 10.14
N HIS A 190 13.11 6.34 8.97
CA HIS A 190 12.84 6.94 7.66
C HIS A 190 11.71 6.24 6.88
N SER A 191 10.95 5.37 7.56
CA SER A 191 9.82 4.68 6.95
C SER A 191 8.80 5.65 6.36
N GLY A 192 8.26 5.30 5.21
CA GLY A 192 7.20 6.05 4.52
C GLY A 192 5.80 5.66 4.97
N GLY A 193 4.81 6.41 4.49
CA GLY A 193 3.42 6.16 4.85
C GLY A 193 3.06 6.62 6.26
N MET A 194 1.99 6.09 6.82
CA MET A 194 1.44 6.55 8.10
C MET A 194 1.57 5.51 9.23
N PHE A 195 2.35 4.46 9.02
CA PHE A 195 2.58 3.40 9.99
C PHE A 195 4.03 3.40 10.45
N LEU A 196 4.24 3.09 11.70
CA LEU A 196 5.54 2.80 12.24
C LEU A 196 5.58 1.30 12.60
N TRP A 197 6.52 0.59 11.98
CA TRP A 197 6.71 -0.84 12.16
C TRP A 197 8.00 -1.08 12.92
N GLY A 198 7.96 -1.92 13.94
CA GLY A 198 9.14 -2.21 14.72
C GLY A 198 9.24 -3.68 15.10
N LYS A 199 10.47 -4.15 15.27
CA LYS A 199 10.79 -5.49 15.73
C LYS A 199 11.19 -5.44 17.20
N ILE A 200 10.49 -6.22 18.04
CA ILE A 200 10.88 -6.48 19.44
C ILE A 200 12.00 -7.51 19.50
N ASP A 201 12.69 -7.58 20.61
CA ASP A 201 13.72 -8.64 20.85
C ASP A 201 13.06 -10.02 20.78
N ASP A 202 13.69 -10.96 20.09
CA ASP A 202 13.19 -12.34 19.93
C ASP A 202 13.04 -13.10 21.28
N ARG A 203 13.61 -12.56 22.37
CA ARG A 203 13.46 -13.08 23.75
C ARG A 203 12.19 -12.58 24.43
N GLU A 204 11.51 -11.59 23.86
CA GLU A 204 10.27 -11.07 24.41
C GLU A 204 9.08 -11.62 23.63
N GLU A 205 8.14 -12.23 24.35
CA GLU A 205 6.90 -12.66 23.75
C GLU A 205 6.01 -11.44 23.50
N SER A 206 5.61 -11.23 22.25
CA SER A 206 4.72 -10.12 21.85
C SER A 206 3.40 -10.11 22.64
N CYS A 207 2.95 -11.28 23.14
CA CYS A 207 1.77 -11.39 23.98
C CYS A 207 1.90 -10.62 25.31
N LEU A 208 3.11 -10.49 25.89
CA LEU A 208 3.31 -9.71 27.11
C LEU A 208 3.06 -8.21 26.91
N LEU A 209 3.45 -7.66 25.77
CA LEU A 209 3.14 -6.28 25.40
C LEU A 209 1.64 -6.09 25.11
N TYR A 210 0.98 -7.12 24.55
CA TYR A 210 -0.44 -7.12 24.24
C TYR A 210 -1.34 -7.26 25.47
N THR A 211 -0.89 -7.98 26.48
CA THR A 211 -1.66 -8.27 27.70
C THR A 211 -1.40 -7.30 28.83
N SER A 212 -0.48 -6.35 28.67
CA SER A 212 -0.34 -5.24 29.61
C SER A 212 -1.64 -4.44 29.67
N PRO A 213 -2.30 -4.34 30.84
CA PRO A 213 -3.58 -3.66 30.94
C PRO A 213 -3.44 -2.19 30.53
N SER A 214 -4.13 -1.81 29.46
CA SER A 214 -4.22 -0.41 29.06
C SER A 214 -5.29 0.32 29.88
N PRO A 215 -5.24 1.66 30.02
CA PRO A 215 -6.32 2.42 30.65
C PRO A 215 -7.71 2.19 30.02
N ARG A 216 -7.78 1.66 28.78
CA ARG A 216 -9.04 1.24 28.14
C ARG A 216 -9.58 -0.05 28.71
N ASP A 217 -8.72 -1.00 29.04
CA ASP A 217 -9.11 -2.31 29.56
C ASP A 217 -9.57 -2.22 31.02
N MET A 218 -9.12 -1.21 31.74
CA MET A 218 -9.51 -0.93 33.14
C MET A 218 -10.87 -0.24 33.28
N ARG A 219 -11.53 0.12 32.17
CA ARG A 219 -12.83 0.80 32.17
C ARG A 219 -14.02 -0.10 31.77
N ARG A 220 -13.83 -1.39 31.75
CA ARG A 220 -14.91 -2.36 31.54
C ARG A 220 -15.35 -2.99 32.82
#